data_0d94fdc2c31cb4ddd7581fb664d84c78
#
_entry.id   0d94fdc2c31cb4ddd7581fb664d84c78
#
_cell.length_a   1.000
_cell.length_b   1.000
_cell.length_c   1.000
_cell.angle_alpha   90.00
_cell.angle_beta   90.00
_cell.angle_gamma   90.00
#
_symmetry.space_group_name_H-M   'P 1'
#
loop_
_entity.id
_entity.type
_entity.pdbx_description
1 polymer ?
#
loop_
_entity_poly.entity_id
_entity_poly.type
_entity_poly.pdbx_seq_one_letter_code
_entity_poly.pdbx_strand_id
1 'polypeptide(L)'
;MLRLKIVKGDIKMDKRLQNMLDSKYIRVKELGNNIVSLNFTRDAFQNGIWNNETIKARGLFINKVEGNIVARSYNKFFQYDEKPETKEYVDNHLVYPLYISKKFNGFLGIISVYNDEFFIATKSTNDGEYCSYFKNILNNTIFKNEQETKELFSTLKENNCSAVFEVMDMENDQHIVYEKNPLALLDFIPNTLDINGIDKDVELSETLKNKLNIKSIVIAKNKVINTKEELDNFLNMTEQEELEVAVITDSNGFMWKYKTNFYRFWKTERNQLGRLLKDKEVKGSNRLNSEKAQNAEQDFINFVQEFLKDKSAEEKEELLNTKSIIWFREQFRKHESKH
;
A
#
# COMPACT_ATOMS: atom_id res chain seq x y z
N MET A 1 -28.33 -25.11 39.74
CA MET A 1 -27.13 -24.57 39.10
C MET A 1 -26.60 -25.58 38.08
N LEU A 2 -27.12 -25.51 36.83
CA LEU A 2 -26.59 -26.34 35.74
C LEU A 2 -25.42 -25.59 35.08
N ARG A 3 -24.20 -26.08 35.28
CA ARG A 3 -23.05 -25.68 34.49
C ARG A 3 -23.18 -26.27 33.09
N LEU A 4 -23.54 -25.45 32.11
CA LEU A 4 -23.35 -25.77 30.71
C LEU A 4 -21.85 -25.93 30.44
N LYS A 5 -21.40 -27.19 30.31
CA LYS A 5 -20.14 -27.51 29.67
C LYS A 5 -20.26 -27.14 28.19
N ILE A 6 -19.74 -25.98 27.79
CA ILE A 6 -19.49 -25.73 26.37
C ILE A 6 -18.37 -26.71 25.99
N VAL A 7 -18.75 -27.76 25.28
CA VAL A 7 -17.80 -28.63 24.58
C VAL A 7 -17.17 -27.74 23.51
N LYS A 8 -15.91 -27.31 23.73
CA LYS A 8 -15.07 -26.76 22.66
C LYS A 8 -14.92 -27.90 21.63
N GLY A 9 -15.76 -27.91 20.61
CA GLY A 9 -15.50 -28.71 19.43
C GLY A 9 -14.15 -28.23 18.86
N ASP A 10 -13.30 -29.16 18.44
CA ASP A 10 -12.05 -28.85 17.76
C ASP A 10 -12.36 -27.94 16.57
N ILE A 11 -12.10 -26.65 16.72
CA ILE A 11 -12.21 -25.68 15.62
C ILE A 11 -11.08 -26.05 14.68
N LYS A 12 -11.40 -26.82 13.64
CA LYS A 12 -10.43 -27.23 12.63
C LYS A 12 -10.11 -25.99 11.81
N MET A 13 -8.86 -25.54 11.87
CA MET A 13 -8.35 -24.43 11.05
C MET A 13 -8.70 -24.65 9.57
N ASP A 14 -9.07 -23.59 8.86
CA ASP A 14 -9.24 -23.63 7.41
C ASP A 14 -7.96 -24.20 6.77
N LYS A 15 -8.13 -25.22 5.91
CA LYS A 15 -7.01 -25.91 5.25
C LYS A 15 -6.12 -24.94 4.47
N ARG A 16 -6.68 -23.86 3.93
CA ARG A 16 -5.92 -22.84 3.21
C ARG A 16 -5.00 -22.07 4.15
N LEU A 17 -5.47 -21.71 5.35
CA LEU A 17 -4.62 -21.08 6.37
C LEU A 17 -3.52 -22.03 6.83
N GLN A 18 -3.82 -23.31 7.00
CA GLN A 18 -2.80 -24.31 7.32
C GLN A 18 -1.75 -24.41 6.21
N ASN A 19 -2.17 -24.49 4.95
CA ASN A 19 -1.24 -24.48 3.80
C ASN A 19 -0.34 -23.23 3.78
N MET A 20 -0.89 -22.07 4.15
CA MET A 20 -0.12 -20.84 4.24
C MET A 20 0.93 -20.88 5.36
N LEU A 21 0.58 -21.45 6.52
CA LEU A 21 1.50 -21.61 7.64
C LEU A 21 2.66 -22.57 7.31
N ASP A 22 2.40 -23.60 6.50
CA ASP A 22 3.37 -24.63 6.13
C ASP A 22 4.21 -24.25 4.89
N SER A 23 3.86 -23.16 4.21
CA SER A 23 4.49 -22.77 2.95
C SER A 23 5.85 -22.11 3.16
N LYS A 24 6.91 -22.63 2.52
CA LYS A 24 8.25 -22.00 2.50
C LYS A 24 8.27 -20.62 1.81
N TYR A 25 7.26 -20.29 1.03
CA TYR A 25 7.13 -19.02 0.32
C TYR A 25 6.37 -17.96 1.12
N ILE A 26 5.90 -18.31 2.33
CA ILE A 26 5.21 -17.41 3.24
C ILE A 26 6.00 -17.29 4.54
N ARG A 27 6.35 -16.06 4.90
CA ARG A 27 6.97 -15.76 6.17
C ARG A 27 5.88 -15.62 7.24
N VAL A 28 5.96 -16.46 8.25
CA VAL A 28 5.16 -16.38 9.47
C VAL A 28 5.94 -15.59 10.52
N LYS A 29 5.36 -14.49 11.03
CA LYS A 29 5.93 -13.71 12.14
C LYS A 29 5.00 -13.78 13.33
N GLU A 30 5.50 -14.27 14.48
CA GLU A 30 4.79 -14.27 15.76
C GLU A 30 4.65 -12.85 16.29
N LEU A 31 3.45 -12.52 16.81
CA LEU A 31 3.11 -11.20 17.36
C LEU A 31 2.60 -11.25 18.82
N GLY A 32 2.64 -12.43 19.45
CA GLY A 32 2.04 -12.67 20.76
C GLY A 32 0.57 -13.04 20.70
N ASN A 33 0.02 -13.54 21.82
CA ASN A 33 -1.40 -13.93 21.96
C ASN A 33 -1.90 -14.89 20.87
N ASN A 34 -1.05 -15.79 20.39
CA ASN A 34 -1.29 -16.71 19.28
C ASN A 34 -1.58 -16.03 17.93
N ILE A 35 -1.35 -14.74 17.82
CA ILE A 35 -1.51 -14.00 16.56
C ILE A 35 -0.21 -14.08 15.77
N VAL A 36 -0.33 -14.37 14.48
CA VAL A 36 0.78 -14.35 13.53
C VAL A 36 0.44 -13.49 12.33
N SER A 37 1.44 -12.86 11.74
CA SER A 37 1.30 -12.21 10.42
C SER A 37 1.86 -13.11 9.32
N LEU A 38 1.13 -13.19 8.20
CA LEU A 38 1.48 -13.95 7.02
C LEU A 38 1.81 -12.99 5.87
N ASN A 39 3.04 -13.09 5.35
CA ASN A 39 3.49 -12.30 4.22
C ASN A 39 4.32 -13.15 3.26
N PHE A 40 4.14 -12.98 1.95
CA PHE A 40 5.01 -13.66 0.99
C PHE A 40 6.49 -13.30 1.22
N THR A 41 7.37 -14.24 0.98
CA THR A 41 8.81 -14.07 1.14
C THR A 41 9.42 -13.26 0.00
N ARG A 42 10.67 -12.79 0.19
CA ARG A 42 11.45 -12.18 -0.87
C ARG A 42 11.69 -13.15 -2.03
N ASP A 43 11.92 -14.43 -1.71
CA ASP A 43 12.10 -15.50 -2.69
C ASP A 43 10.85 -15.69 -3.56
N ALA A 44 9.65 -15.74 -2.94
CA ALA A 44 8.39 -15.79 -3.69
C ALA A 44 8.24 -14.58 -4.63
N PHE A 45 8.63 -13.39 -4.17
CA PHE A 45 8.55 -12.17 -4.98
C PHE A 45 9.53 -12.17 -6.16
N GLN A 46 10.80 -12.54 -5.91
CA GLN A 46 11.86 -12.51 -6.92
C GLN A 46 11.67 -13.56 -8.01
N ASN A 47 11.17 -14.74 -7.64
CA ASN A 47 10.95 -15.86 -8.55
C ASN A 47 9.53 -15.90 -9.12
N GLY A 48 8.70 -14.88 -8.83
CA GLY A 48 7.34 -14.79 -9.37
C GLY A 48 6.41 -15.93 -8.91
N ILE A 49 6.62 -16.47 -7.69
CA ILE A 49 5.79 -17.57 -7.15
C ILE A 49 4.47 -17.00 -6.63
N TRP A 50 3.52 -16.87 -7.55
CA TRP A 50 2.18 -16.33 -7.26
C TRP A 50 1.11 -17.41 -7.45
N ASN A 51 0.55 -17.84 -6.34
CA ASN A 51 -0.55 -18.79 -6.25
C ASN A 51 -1.62 -18.28 -5.28
N ASN A 52 -2.66 -19.06 -5.02
CA ASN A 52 -3.77 -18.67 -4.14
C ASN A 52 -3.35 -18.35 -2.71
N GLU A 53 -2.26 -18.93 -2.22
CA GLU A 53 -1.73 -18.69 -0.88
C GLU A 53 -0.84 -17.44 -0.87
N THR A 54 0.17 -17.37 -1.74
CA THR A 54 1.16 -16.27 -1.75
C THR A 54 0.55 -14.93 -2.13
N ILE A 55 -0.47 -14.89 -3.00
CA ILE A 55 -1.21 -13.67 -3.34
C ILE A 55 -1.95 -13.11 -2.12
N LYS A 56 -2.52 -13.97 -1.28
CA LYS A 56 -3.27 -13.57 -0.07
C LYS A 56 -2.36 -13.25 1.12
N ALA A 57 -1.12 -13.75 1.12
CA ALA A 57 -0.14 -13.51 2.17
C ALA A 57 0.47 -12.10 2.08
N ARG A 58 -0.36 -11.07 2.35
CA ARG A 58 0.04 -9.67 2.38
C ARG A 58 -0.84 -8.89 3.34
N GLY A 59 -0.28 -8.49 4.49
CA GLY A 59 -1.08 -7.83 5.53
C GLY A 59 -2.20 -8.73 6.03
N LEU A 60 -1.93 -10.00 6.19
CA LEU A 60 -2.87 -10.99 6.72
C LEU A 60 -2.41 -11.39 8.12
N PHE A 61 -3.31 -11.25 9.09
CA PHE A 61 -3.09 -11.57 10.50
C PHE A 61 -4.13 -12.61 10.93
N ILE A 62 -3.68 -13.68 11.54
CA ILE A 62 -4.54 -14.77 12.00
C ILE A 62 -4.23 -15.15 13.45
N ASN A 63 -5.23 -15.63 14.17
CA ASN A 63 -4.99 -16.40 15.40
C ASN A 63 -4.80 -17.87 15.00
N LYS A 64 -3.58 -18.37 15.19
CA LYS A 64 -3.21 -19.74 14.76
C LYS A 64 -3.84 -20.85 15.61
N VAL A 65 -4.41 -20.53 16.76
CA VAL A 65 -5.11 -21.50 17.62
C VAL A 65 -6.61 -21.52 17.33
N GLU A 66 -7.21 -20.35 17.15
CA GLU A 66 -8.65 -20.21 16.86
C GLU A 66 -8.94 -20.42 15.36
N GLY A 67 -7.92 -20.31 14.49
CA GLY A 67 -8.09 -20.48 13.05
C GLY A 67 -8.88 -19.35 12.35
N ASN A 68 -9.02 -18.19 13.01
CA ASN A 68 -9.74 -17.03 12.45
C ASN A 68 -8.80 -15.95 11.96
N ILE A 69 -9.30 -15.10 11.07
CA ILE A 69 -8.60 -13.92 10.58
C ILE A 69 -8.84 -12.78 11.57
N VAL A 70 -7.76 -12.22 12.10
CA VAL A 70 -7.76 -11.10 13.02
C VAL A 70 -7.85 -9.77 12.26
N ALA A 71 -7.07 -9.66 11.18
CA ALA A 71 -7.08 -8.51 10.29
C ALA A 71 -6.51 -8.89 8.92
N ARG A 72 -6.91 -8.17 7.88
CA ARG A 72 -6.30 -8.33 6.56
C ARG A 72 -6.32 -7.06 5.73
N SER A 73 -5.47 -7.04 4.72
CA SER A 73 -5.40 -6.03 3.68
C SER A 73 -5.73 -6.65 2.32
N TYR A 74 -5.45 -5.90 1.26
CA TYR A 74 -5.57 -6.39 -0.11
C TYR A 74 -4.69 -7.59 -0.38
N ASN A 75 -5.15 -8.47 -1.26
CA ASN A 75 -4.30 -9.42 -1.95
C ASN A 75 -3.16 -8.67 -2.68
N LYS A 76 -2.09 -9.38 -3.04
CA LYS A 76 -1.06 -8.81 -3.92
C LYS A 76 -1.68 -8.57 -5.30
N PHE A 77 -1.68 -7.33 -5.76
CA PHE A 77 -2.05 -6.95 -7.11
C PHE A 77 -0.85 -6.30 -7.83
N PHE A 78 -0.87 -6.30 -9.16
CA PHE A 78 0.29 -6.05 -10.00
C PHE A 78 0.12 -4.78 -10.83
N GLN A 79 1.21 -4.28 -11.39
CA GLN A 79 1.14 -3.30 -12.47
C GLN A 79 0.67 -3.98 -13.74
N TYR A 80 0.16 -3.18 -14.67
CA TYR A 80 -0.28 -3.63 -15.98
C TYR A 80 0.75 -4.51 -16.69
N ASP A 81 2.02 -4.10 -16.65
CA ASP A 81 3.15 -4.73 -17.34
C ASP A 81 4.05 -5.59 -16.42
N GLU A 82 3.64 -5.81 -15.15
CA GLU A 82 4.44 -6.58 -14.17
C GLU A 82 4.33 -8.09 -14.41
N LYS A 83 3.20 -8.56 -14.97
CA LYS A 83 2.91 -9.97 -15.26
C LYS A 83 2.12 -10.12 -16.55
N PRO A 84 2.43 -11.15 -17.39
CA PRO A 84 1.66 -11.42 -18.59
C PRO A 84 0.17 -11.62 -18.34
N GLU A 85 -0.19 -12.33 -17.24
CA GLU A 85 -1.59 -12.61 -16.90
C GLU A 85 -2.35 -11.34 -16.49
N THR A 86 -1.68 -10.38 -15.85
CA THR A 86 -2.28 -9.07 -15.52
C THR A 86 -2.54 -8.28 -16.79
N LYS A 87 -1.57 -8.25 -17.71
CA LYS A 87 -1.71 -7.59 -19.00
C LYS A 87 -2.84 -8.20 -19.80
N GLU A 88 -2.86 -9.52 -19.93
CA GLU A 88 -3.90 -10.26 -20.63
C GLU A 88 -5.31 -9.97 -20.07
N TYR A 89 -5.45 -9.98 -18.76
CA TYR A 89 -6.74 -9.68 -18.13
C TYR A 89 -7.18 -8.23 -18.41
N VAL A 90 -6.28 -7.27 -18.29
CA VAL A 90 -6.59 -5.85 -18.52
C VAL A 90 -6.92 -5.58 -19.98
N ASP A 91 -6.23 -6.22 -20.92
CA ASP A 91 -6.46 -6.01 -22.35
C ASP A 91 -7.78 -6.63 -22.84
N ASN A 92 -8.20 -7.78 -22.27
CA ASN A 92 -9.24 -8.62 -22.86
C ASN A 92 -10.41 -9.00 -21.95
N HIS A 93 -10.28 -8.84 -20.61
CA HIS A 93 -11.22 -9.43 -19.66
C HIS A 93 -11.80 -8.46 -18.61
N LEU A 94 -11.51 -7.15 -18.72
CA LEU A 94 -12.05 -6.16 -17.78
C LEU A 94 -13.58 -6.12 -17.79
N VAL A 95 -14.17 -6.14 -16.61
CA VAL A 95 -15.61 -6.03 -16.42
C VAL A 95 -15.96 -4.62 -15.90
N TYR A 96 -16.69 -3.87 -16.71
CA TYR A 96 -17.13 -2.52 -16.35
C TYR A 96 -18.39 -2.55 -15.47
N PRO A 97 -18.63 -1.51 -14.63
CA PRO A 97 -17.79 -0.31 -14.48
C PRO A 97 -16.47 -0.59 -13.75
N LEU A 98 -15.48 0.29 -14.01
CA LEU A 98 -14.21 0.31 -13.29
C LEU A 98 -14.26 1.38 -12.19
N TYR A 99 -13.63 1.08 -11.07
CA TYR A 99 -13.50 1.96 -9.91
C TYR A 99 -12.05 2.39 -9.78
N ILE A 100 -11.79 3.67 -9.99
CA ILE A 100 -10.45 4.24 -9.99
C ILE A 100 -10.25 5.07 -8.73
N SER A 101 -9.33 4.67 -7.88
CA SER A 101 -8.90 5.41 -6.71
C SER A 101 -7.52 6.03 -6.90
N LYS A 102 -7.31 7.22 -6.32
CA LYS A 102 -5.97 7.79 -6.20
C LYS A 102 -5.09 6.81 -5.40
N LYS A 103 -3.90 6.52 -5.90
CA LYS A 103 -2.89 5.87 -5.10
C LYS A 103 -2.15 6.92 -4.28
N PHE A 104 -2.46 7.00 -3.01
CA PHE A 104 -1.72 7.83 -2.07
C PHE A 104 -0.30 7.30 -1.88
N ASN A 105 0.61 8.16 -1.43
CA ASN A 105 2.04 7.88 -1.38
C ASN A 105 2.55 7.79 0.07
N GLY A 106 2.37 6.66 0.68
CA GLY A 106 2.75 6.37 2.06
C GLY A 106 3.00 4.88 2.31
N PHE A 107 2.71 4.43 3.51
CA PHE A 107 2.77 3.03 3.89
C PHE A 107 1.41 2.50 4.35
N LEU A 108 1.26 1.18 4.32
CA LEU A 108 0.02 0.49 4.63
C LEU A 108 -0.27 0.50 6.14
N GLY A 109 -1.43 1.02 6.53
CA GLY A 109 -2.04 0.86 7.84
C GLY A 109 -3.27 -0.05 7.77
N ILE A 110 -3.50 -0.85 8.81
CA ILE A 110 -4.63 -1.78 8.90
C ILE A 110 -5.22 -1.67 10.30
N ILE A 111 -6.54 -1.52 10.38
CA ILE A 111 -7.28 -1.56 11.65
C ILE A 111 -8.42 -2.56 11.54
N SER A 112 -8.56 -3.41 12.52
CA SER A 112 -9.74 -4.28 12.72
C SER A 112 -10.20 -4.25 14.17
N VAL A 113 -11.26 -4.94 14.48
CA VAL A 113 -11.70 -5.20 15.87
C VAL A 113 -11.56 -6.70 16.14
N TYR A 114 -10.79 -7.01 17.18
CA TYR A 114 -10.56 -8.36 17.65
C TYR A 114 -10.64 -8.42 19.18
N ASN A 115 -11.40 -9.35 19.74
CA ASN A 115 -11.66 -9.46 21.18
C ASN A 115 -12.13 -8.15 21.82
N ASP A 116 -13.03 -7.44 21.14
CA ASP A 116 -13.60 -6.15 21.58
C ASP A 116 -12.57 -5.00 21.73
N GLU A 117 -11.42 -5.12 21.08
CA GLU A 117 -10.39 -4.09 21.05
C GLU A 117 -9.93 -3.80 19.61
N PHE A 118 -9.43 -2.59 19.35
CA PHE A 118 -8.78 -2.29 18.08
C PHE A 118 -7.49 -3.09 17.92
N PHE A 119 -7.39 -3.84 16.85
CA PHE A 119 -6.13 -4.41 16.38
C PHE A 119 -5.56 -3.48 15.32
N ILE A 120 -4.42 -2.85 15.62
CA ILE A 120 -3.76 -1.87 14.76
C ILE A 120 -2.43 -2.44 14.30
N ALA A 121 -2.21 -2.47 12.98
CA ALA A 121 -1.03 -3.05 12.39
C ALA A 121 -0.60 -2.28 11.12
N THR A 122 0.63 -2.51 10.71
CA THR A 122 1.14 -2.19 9.38
C THR A 122 1.10 -3.45 8.50
N LYS A 123 1.79 -3.47 7.38
CA LYS A 123 1.80 -4.61 6.44
C LYS A 123 2.15 -5.96 7.11
N SER A 124 3.01 -5.97 8.11
CA SER A 124 3.58 -7.23 8.63
C SER A 124 3.74 -7.30 10.15
N THR A 125 3.31 -6.27 10.87
CA THR A 125 3.51 -6.21 12.31
C THR A 125 2.54 -5.23 12.97
N ASN A 126 2.22 -5.45 14.24
CA ASN A 126 1.45 -4.56 15.11
C ASN A 126 2.35 -3.80 16.10
N ASP A 127 3.65 -3.87 15.91
CA ASP A 127 4.69 -3.20 16.70
C ASP A 127 5.73 -2.51 15.79
N GLY A 128 6.74 -1.91 16.41
CA GLY A 128 7.84 -1.24 15.72
C GLY A 128 7.52 0.19 15.27
N GLU A 129 8.52 0.82 14.68
CA GLU A 129 8.56 2.25 14.38
C GLU A 129 7.38 2.72 13.51
N TYR A 130 7.16 2.08 12.35
CA TYR A 130 6.04 2.42 11.46
C TYR A 130 4.67 2.22 12.09
N CYS A 131 4.52 1.21 12.96
CA CYS A 131 3.28 1.02 13.70
C CYS A 131 3.08 2.14 14.74
N SER A 132 4.17 2.62 15.35
CA SER A 132 4.14 3.75 16.28
C SER A 132 3.78 5.06 15.57
N TYR A 133 4.31 5.32 14.37
CA TYR A 133 3.91 6.45 13.52
C TYR A 133 2.43 6.40 13.19
N PHE A 134 1.93 5.24 12.76
CA PHE A 134 0.50 5.08 12.47
C PHE A 134 -0.38 5.32 13.69
N LYS A 135 -0.06 4.73 14.84
CA LYS A 135 -0.80 4.95 16.09
C LYS A 135 -0.80 6.41 16.53
N ASN A 136 0.33 7.11 16.36
CA ASN A 136 0.43 8.54 16.67
C ASN A 136 -0.49 9.38 15.77
N ILE A 137 -0.51 9.10 14.47
CA ILE A 137 -1.41 9.76 13.52
C ILE A 137 -2.89 9.48 13.86
N LEU A 138 -3.25 8.24 14.21
CA LEU A 138 -4.60 7.89 14.65
C LEU A 138 -5.04 8.65 15.91
N ASN A 139 -4.14 8.78 16.89
CA ASN A 139 -4.40 9.52 18.12
C ASN A 139 -4.61 11.02 17.88
N ASN A 140 -4.01 11.57 16.82
CA ASN A 140 -4.15 12.98 16.44
C ASN A 140 -5.29 13.22 15.43
N THR A 141 -5.92 12.16 14.93
CA THR A 141 -7.03 12.21 13.96
C THR A 141 -8.27 11.51 14.52
N ILE A 142 -8.57 10.29 14.08
CA ILE A 142 -9.81 9.57 14.42
C ILE A 142 -9.99 9.40 15.92
N PHE A 143 -8.97 9.00 16.64
CA PHE A 143 -9.07 8.70 18.09
C PHE A 143 -9.13 9.94 18.96
N LYS A 144 -8.83 11.11 18.41
CA LYS A 144 -9.05 12.39 19.10
C LYS A 144 -10.54 12.71 19.23
N ASN A 145 -11.38 12.14 18.38
CA ASN A 145 -12.83 12.34 18.36
C ASN A 145 -13.53 11.04 18.79
N GLU A 146 -14.17 11.07 19.96
CA GLU A 146 -14.87 9.90 20.54
C GLU A 146 -15.97 9.36 19.62
N GLN A 147 -16.70 10.24 18.94
CA GLN A 147 -17.78 9.84 18.03
C GLN A 147 -17.21 9.11 16.79
N GLU A 148 -16.14 9.65 16.17
CA GLU A 148 -15.49 9.00 15.04
C GLU A 148 -14.83 7.67 15.43
N THR A 149 -14.26 7.60 16.64
CA THR A 149 -13.69 6.35 17.21
C THR A 149 -14.78 5.28 17.36
N LYS A 150 -15.93 5.62 17.95
CA LYS A 150 -17.06 4.69 18.12
C LYS A 150 -17.63 4.25 16.77
N GLU A 151 -17.74 5.17 15.84
CA GLU A 151 -18.28 4.87 14.51
C GLU A 151 -17.36 3.92 13.74
N LEU A 152 -16.04 4.14 13.75
CA LEU A 152 -15.10 3.21 13.15
C LEU A 152 -15.17 1.84 13.85
N PHE A 153 -15.18 1.82 15.17
CA PHE A 153 -15.23 0.57 15.93
C PHE A 153 -16.48 -0.27 15.60
N SER A 154 -17.67 0.34 15.64
CA SER A 154 -18.92 -0.35 15.32
C SER A 154 -18.94 -0.83 13.87
N THR A 155 -18.50 -0.01 12.93
CA THR A 155 -18.43 -0.39 11.51
C THR A 155 -17.57 -1.64 11.31
N LEU A 156 -16.39 -1.68 11.91
CA LEU A 156 -15.47 -2.82 11.79
C LEU A 156 -16.01 -4.08 12.47
N LYS A 157 -16.58 -3.94 13.65
CA LYS A 157 -17.09 -5.05 14.45
C LYS A 157 -18.34 -5.68 13.81
N GLU A 158 -19.31 -4.86 13.41
CA GLU A 158 -20.58 -5.33 12.85
C GLU A 158 -20.43 -6.00 11.48
N ASN A 159 -19.46 -5.55 10.68
CA ASN A 159 -19.22 -6.08 9.34
C ASN A 159 -18.08 -7.11 9.29
N ASN A 160 -17.45 -7.43 10.42
CA ASN A 160 -16.28 -8.33 10.50
C ASN A 160 -15.26 -8.01 9.39
N CYS A 161 -14.81 -6.77 9.34
CA CYS A 161 -13.87 -6.30 8.30
C CYS A 161 -12.70 -5.53 8.89
N SER A 162 -11.68 -5.32 8.08
CA SER A 162 -10.55 -4.45 8.35
C SER A 162 -10.68 -3.17 7.55
N ALA A 163 -10.42 -2.02 8.16
CA ALA A 163 -10.17 -0.77 7.46
C ALA A 163 -8.71 -0.71 7.00
N VAL A 164 -8.51 -0.41 5.73
CA VAL A 164 -7.19 -0.29 5.11
C VAL A 164 -6.88 1.17 4.85
N PHE A 165 -5.73 1.61 5.32
CA PHE A 165 -5.27 2.99 5.22
C PHE A 165 -3.97 3.10 4.43
N GLU A 166 -3.79 4.25 3.77
CA GLU A 166 -2.46 4.75 3.46
C GLU A 166 -2.09 5.80 4.49
N VAL A 167 -0.94 5.59 5.13
CA VAL A 167 -0.37 6.46 6.15
C VAL A 167 0.71 7.29 5.50
N MET A 168 0.53 8.62 5.47
CA MET A 168 1.40 9.57 4.76
C MET A 168 2.13 10.45 5.77
N ASP A 169 3.10 9.86 6.44
CA ASP A 169 3.93 10.54 7.44
C ASP A 169 5.05 11.33 6.73
N MET A 170 4.77 12.59 6.44
CA MET A 170 5.73 13.46 5.73
C MET A 170 6.91 13.91 6.61
N GLU A 171 6.86 13.67 7.92
CA GLU A 171 7.97 13.97 8.82
C GLU A 171 8.96 12.81 8.90
N ASN A 172 8.44 11.59 9.04
CA ASN A 172 9.27 10.40 9.29
C ASN A 172 9.48 9.51 8.08
N ASP A 173 8.56 9.51 7.11
CA ASP A 173 8.62 8.66 5.91
C ASP A 173 8.23 9.41 4.64
N GLN A 174 9.09 10.32 4.19
CA GLN A 174 8.85 11.09 2.97
C GLN A 174 9.01 10.23 1.71
N HIS A 175 7.98 10.27 0.88
CA HIS A 175 7.93 9.59 -0.42
C HIS A 175 8.19 10.55 -1.60
N ILE A 176 7.72 10.17 -2.80
CA ILE A 176 7.99 10.89 -4.06
C ILE A 176 7.03 12.06 -4.26
N VAL A 177 5.79 11.93 -3.78
CA VAL A 177 4.74 12.94 -3.87
C VAL A 177 4.43 13.49 -2.50
N TYR A 178 4.33 14.81 -2.38
CA TYR A 178 3.89 15.44 -1.14
C TYR A 178 2.39 15.21 -0.93
N GLU A 179 2.02 14.74 0.26
CA GLU A 179 0.63 14.54 0.66
C GLU A 179 0.31 15.45 1.86
N LYS A 180 -0.72 16.29 1.69
CA LYS A 180 -1.13 17.24 2.72
C LYS A 180 -1.79 16.57 3.92
N ASN A 181 -2.55 15.51 3.68
CA ASN A 181 -3.29 14.80 4.71
C ASN A 181 -2.46 13.59 5.18
N PRO A 182 -2.32 13.39 6.50
CA PRO A 182 -1.47 12.32 7.01
C PRO A 182 -2.10 10.92 6.91
N LEU A 183 -3.41 10.82 6.67
CA LEU A 183 -4.13 9.57 6.68
C LEU A 183 -5.27 9.55 5.66
N ALA A 184 -5.32 8.49 4.86
CA ALA A 184 -6.42 8.22 3.95
C ALA A 184 -6.99 6.82 4.19
N LEU A 185 -8.30 6.71 4.47
CA LEU A 185 -9.03 5.45 4.43
C LEU A 185 -9.23 5.06 2.97
N LEU A 186 -8.69 3.90 2.60
CA LEU A 186 -8.77 3.39 1.24
C LEU A 186 -10.01 2.52 1.03
N ASP A 187 -10.17 1.49 1.87
CA ASP A 187 -11.23 0.49 1.73
C ASP A 187 -11.53 -0.23 3.05
N PHE A 188 -12.67 -0.94 3.04
CA PHE A 188 -13.01 -1.97 4.00
C PHE A 188 -12.86 -3.35 3.35
N ILE A 189 -12.12 -4.25 3.98
CA ILE A 189 -11.84 -5.60 3.47
C ILE A 189 -12.40 -6.63 4.46
N PRO A 190 -13.31 -7.54 4.03
CA PRO A 190 -13.85 -8.59 4.90
C PRO A 190 -12.73 -9.47 5.50
N ASN A 191 -12.84 -9.81 6.77
CA ASN A 191 -11.89 -10.69 7.47
C ASN A 191 -12.19 -12.17 7.13
N THR A 192 -12.18 -12.49 5.84
CA THR A 192 -12.36 -13.84 5.30
C THR A 192 -11.44 -14.12 4.14
N LEU A 193 -11.11 -15.37 3.87
CA LEU A 193 -10.44 -15.78 2.64
C LEU A 193 -11.43 -16.01 1.49
N ASP A 194 -12.70 -16.13 1.78
CA ASP A 194 -13.75 -16.43 0.81
C ASP A 194 -14.34 -15.12 0.26
N ILE A 195 -13.66 -14.56 -0.70
CA ILE A 195 -14.19 -13.46 -1.51
C ILE A 195 -14.52 -13.99 -2.93
N ASN A 196 -15.02 -15.19 -3.05
CA ASN A 196 -15.51 -15.79 -4.32
C ASN A 196 -14.58 -15.60 -5.52
N GLY A 197 -13.25 -15.66 -5.30
CA GLY A 197 -12.25 -15.43 -6.34
C GLY A 197 -11.98 -13.98 -6.71
N ILE A 198 -12.65 -13.02 -6.08
CA ILE A 198 -12.41 -11.59 -6.26
C ILE A 198 -11.33 -11.07 -5.29
N ASP A 199 -10.58 -10.07 -5.72
CA ASP A 199 -9.51 -9.46 -4.92
C ASP A 199 -10.05 -8.49 -3.86
N LYS A 200 -11.21 -7.89 -4.13
CA LYS A 200 -11.84 -6.85 -3.31
C LYS A 200 -13.36 -6.89 -3.46
N ASP A 201 -14.06 -6.81 -2.35
CA ASP A 201 -15.52 -6.56 -2.33
C ASP A 201 -15.76 -5.04 -2.47
N VAL A 202 -16.00 -4.61 -3.71
CA VAL A 202 -16.20 -3.19 -4.05
C VAL A 202 -17.51 -2.67 -3.46
N GLU A 203 -18.58 -3.45 -3.53
CA GLU A 203 -19.92 -3.03 -3.08
C GLU A 203 -19.95 -2.81 -1.57
N LEU A 204 -19.41 -3.75 -0.79
CA LEU A 204 -19.27 -3.60 0.65
C LEU A 204 -18.46 -2.36 1.00
N SER A 205 -17.27 -2.20 0.39
CA SER A 205 -16.38 -1.10 0.71
C SER A 205 -17.01 0.26 0.39
N GLU A 206 -17.62 0.43 -0.79
CA GLU A 206 -18.30 1.67 -1.16
C GLU A 206 -19.51 1.97 -0.24
N THR A 207 -20.29 0.94 0.10
CA THR A 207 -21.42 1.09 1.02
C THR A 207 -20.96 1.59 2.38
N LEU A 208 -19.92 1.00 2.95
CA LEU A 208 -19.40 1.39 4.26
C LEU A 208 -18.75 2.78 4.22
N LYS A 209 -17.95 3.09 3.21
CA LYS A 209 -17.35 4.42 3.05
C LYS A 209 -18.39 5.53 2.92
N ASN A 210 -19.48 5.29 2.18
CA ASN A 210 -20.55 6.27 2.00
C ASN A 210 -21.38 6.51 3.27
N LYS A 211 -21.50 5.52 4.15
CA LYS A 211 -22.19 5.65 5.44
C LYS A 211 -21.31 6.29 6.51
N LEU A 212 -20.01 6.20 6.40
CA LEU A 212 -19.04 6.63 7.40
C LEU A 212 -18.99 8.17 7.50
N ASN A 213 -19.18 8.70 8.71
CA ASN A 213 -19.14 10.13 8.99
C ASN A 213 -17.87 10.53 9.76
N ILE A 214 -16.70 10.12 9.27
CA ILE A 214 -15.39 10.53 9.81
C ILE A 214 -14.88 11.70 8.98
N LYS A 215 -14.57 12.82 9.64
CA LYS A 215 -14.13 14.08 9.00
C LYS A 215 -12.67 14.41 9.25
N SER A 216 -12.04 13.74 10.22
CA SER A 216 -10.65 13.99 10.61
C SER A 216 -9.61 13.45 9.63
N ILE A 217 -10.05 12.68 8.63
CA ILE A 217 -9.19 12.04 7.62
C ILE A 217 -9.77 12.16 6.22
N VAL A 218 -8.98 11.78 5.22
CA VAL A 218 -9.48 11.61 3.84
C VAL A 218 -10.12 10.23 3.71
N ILE A 219 -11.34 10.18 3.18
CA ILE A 219 -11.95 8.94 2.70
C ILE A 219 -11.74 8.88 1.19
N ALA A 220 -11.01 7.87 0.71
CA ALA A 220 -10.72 7.72 -0.70
C ALA A 220 -11.99 7.46 -1.51
N LYS A 221 -12.26 8.32 -2.47
CA LYS A 221 -13.40 8.19 -3.40
C LYS A 221 -12.93 7.60 -4.71
N ASN A 222 -13.76 6.74 -5.29
CA ASN A 222 -13.51 6.19 -6.61
C ASN A 222 -14.15 7.07 -7.70
N LYS A 223 -13.40 7.30 -8.78
CA LYS A 223 -13.96 7.73 -10.05
C LYS A 223 -14.47 6.49 -10.77
N VAL A 224 -15.73 6.52 -11.23
CA VAL A 224 -16.33 5.43 -11.99
C VAL A 224 -16.09 5.64 -13.47
N ILE A 225 -15.68 4.60 -14.17
CA ILE A 225 -15.45 4.56 -15.62
C ILE A 225 -16.26 3.42 -16.21
N ASN A 226 -17.08 3.71 -17.21
CA ASN A 226 -18.05 2.77 -17.73
C ASN A 226 -17.64 2.14 -19.08
N THR A 227 -16.66 2.71 -19.77
CA THR A 227 -16.25 2.26 -21.09
C THR A 227 -14.73 2.22 -21.25
N LYS A 228 -14.27 1.45 -22.24
CA LYS A 228 -12.85 1.41 -22.60
C LYS A 228 -12.34 2.77 -23.06
N GLU A 229 -13.14 3.51 -23.84
CA GLU A 229 -12.76 4.84 -24.32
C GLU A 229 -12.53 5.82 -23.15
N GLU A 230 -13.41 5.79 -22.13
CA GLU A 230 -13.22 6.59 -20.92
C GLU A 230 -11.95 6.19 -20.17
N LEU A 231 -11.61 4.89 -20.14
CA LEU A 231 -10.37 4.41 -19.53
C LEU A 231 -9.15 4.93 -20.29
N ASP A 232 -9.12 4.78 -21.62
CA ASP A 232 -8.01 5.23 -22.45
C ASP A 232 -7.79 6.75 -22.32
N ASN A 233 -8.86 7.53 -22.31
CA ASN A 233 -8.81 8.97 -22.06
C ASN A 233 -8.27 9.31 -20.67
N PHE A 234 -8.71 8.59 -19.64
CA PHE A 234 -8.21 8.77 -18.26
C PHE A 234 -6.71 8.47 -18.17
N LEU A 235 -6.24 7.37 -18.74
CA LEU A 235 -4.83 6.99 -18.71
C LEU A 235 -3.96 8.01 -19.45
N ASN A 236 -4.38 8.47 -20.62
CA ASN A 236 -3.68 9.48 -21.42
C ASN A 236 -3.58 10.83 -20.69
N MET A 237 -4.66 11.28 -20.03
CA MET A 237 -4.65 12.53 -19.25
C MET A 237 -3.74 12.39 -18.02
N THR A 238 -3.82 11.28 -17.31
CA THR A 238 -3.07 11.04 -16.07
C THR A 238 -1.57 10.92 -16.33
N GLU A 239 -1.15 10.45 -17.53
CA GLU A 239 0.26 10.34 -17.89
C GLU A 239 0.99 11.68 -17.92
N GLN A 240 0.25 12.79 -18.10
CA GLN A 240 0.79 14.15 -18.13
C GLN A 240 0.84 14.80 -16.73
N GLU A 241 0.27 14.16 -15.71
CA GLU A 241 0.20 14.71 -14.36
C GLU A 241 1.37 14.26 -13.49
N GLU A 242 1.80 15.16 -12.57
CA GLU A 242 2.83 14.87 -11.57
C GLU A 242 2.28 14.02 -10.40
N LEU A 243 1.57 12.96 -10.72
CA LEU A 243 0.94 12.06 -9.74
C LEU A 243 1.63 10.69 -9.73
N GLU A 244 1.49 9.98 -8.60
CA GLU A 244 1.98 8.63 -8.56
C GLU A 244 1.19 7.76 -9.52
N VAL A 245 -0.15 7.63 -9.31
CA VAL A 245 -0.88 6.59 -10.02
C VAL A 245 -2.32 6.45 -9.60
N ALA A 246 -3.02 5.59 -10.33
CA ALA A 246 -4.30 5.04 -9.97
C ALA A 246 -4.20 3.56 -9.55
N VAL A 247 -5.01 3.17 -8.59
CA VAL A 247 -5.43 1.79 -8.39
C VAL A 247 -6.78 1.63 -9.06
N ILE A 248 -6.87 0.66 -9.95
CA ILE A 248 -8.07 0.40 -10.74
C ILE A 248 -8.61 -0.96 -10.32
N THR A 249 -9.90 -1.00 -10.02
CA THR A 249 -10.63 -2.22 -9.65
C THR A 249 -11.78 -2.39 -10.62
N ASP A 250 -11.95 -3.55 -11.22
CA ASP A 250 -13.12 -3.85 -12.05
C ASP A 250 -14.30 -4.33 -11.21
N SER A 251 -15.47 -4.51 -11.83
CA SER A 251 -16.68 -4.95 -11.13
C SER A 251 -16.60 -6.38 -10.58
N ASN A 252 -15.66 -7.19 -11.05
CA ASN A 252 -15.35 -8.50 -10.49
C ASN A 252 -14.34 -8.42 -9.32
N GLY A 253 -13.90 -7.22 -8.93
CA GLY A 253 -12.93 -7.01 -7.86
C GLY A 253 -11.48 -7.26 -8.26
N PHE A 254 -11.19 -7.50 -9.54
CA PHE A 254 -9.81 -7.61 -10.02
C PHE A 254 -9.11 -6.26 -9.90
N MET A 255 -7.95 -6.24 -9.23
CA MET A 255 -7.19 -5.03 -8.95
C MET A 255 -5.88 -4.98 -9.74
N TRP A 256 -5.60 -3.82 -10.30
CA TRP A 256 -4.31 -3.53 -10.91
C TRP A 256 -3.90 -2.08 -10.68
N LYS A 257 -2.63 -1.76 -10.94
CA LYS A 257 -2.12 -0.40 -10.76
C LYS A 257 -1.46 0.10 -12.04
N TYR A 258 -1.71 1.36 -12.27
CA TYR A 258 -1.10 2.11 -13.36
C TYR A 258 -0.14 3.15 -12.77
N LYS A 259 1.06 3.30 -13.29
CA LYS A 259 2.08 4.24 -12.82
C LYS A 259 2.49 5.17 -13.94
N THR A 260 2.46 6.46 -13.68
CA THR A 260 2.91 7.49 -14.61
C THR A 260 4.43 7.41 -14.85
N ASN A 261 4.87 7.93 -15.99
CA ASN A 261 6.31 8.06 -16.28
C ASN A 261 6.99 9.00 -15.27
N PHE A 262 6.30 10.07 -14.86
CA PHE A 262 6.76 10.95 -13.79
C PHE A 262 7.13 10.17 -12.51
N TYR A 263 6.22 9.33 -12.01
CA TYR A 263 6.51 8.55 -10.80
C TYR A 263 7.62 7.52 -11.00
N ARG A 264 7.63 6.83 -12.16
CA ARG A 264 8.67 5.83 -12.49
C ARG A 264 10.05 6.49 -12.50
N PHE A 265 10.15 7.66 -13.13
CA PHE A 265 11.37 8.47 -13.17
C PHE A 265 11.83 8.83 -11.77
N TRP A 266 11.04 9.60 -11.01
CA TRP A 266 11.45 10.07 -9.68
C TRP A 266 11.67 8.96 -8.65
N LYS A 267 11.04 7.81 -8.81
CA LYS A 267 11.34 6.63 -8.00
C LYS A 267 12.73 6.07 -8.31
N THR A 268 13.15 6.09 -9.54
CA THR A 268 14.51 5.72 -9.95
C THR A 268 15.51 6.71 -9.38
N GLU A 269 15.27 8.01 -9.58
CA GLU A 269 16.15 9.07 -9.09
C GLU A 269 16.28 9.08 -7.56
N ARG A 270 15.23 8.75 -6.81
CA ARG A 270 15.32 8.55 -5.36
C ARG A 270 16.36 7.49 -4.98
N ASN A 271 16.44 6.41 -5.73
CA ASN A 271 17.40 5.34 -5.47
C ASN A 271 18.84 5.78 -5.85
N GLN A 272 18.99 6.51 -6.95
CA GLN A 272 20.28 7.06 -7.39
C GLN A 272 20.78 8.10 -6.40
N LEU A 273 19.93 9.03 -5.98
CA LEU A 273 20.23 10.01 -4.93
C LEU A 273 20.75 9.34 -3.66
N GLY A 274 20.05 8.31 -3.16
CA GLY A 274 20.49 7.57 -1.98
C GLY A 274 21.82 6.85 -2.15
N ARG A 275 22.26 6.55 -3.38
CA ARG A 275 23.60 6.02 -3.69
C ARG A 275 24.63 7.12 -3.70
N LEU A 276 24.35 8.24 -4.36
CA LEU A 276 25.25 9.40 -4.43
C LEU A 276 25.56 9.99 -3.05
N LEU A 277 24.54 10.14 -2.20
CA LEU A 277 24.71 10.61 -0.82
C LEU A 277 25.55 9.65 0.06
N LYS A 278 25.70 8.39 -0.35
CA LYS A 278 26.53 7.37 0.32
C LYS A 278 27.85 7.11 -0.42
N ASP A 279 28.25 7.98 -1.32
CA ASP A 279 29.44 7.85 -2.18
C ASP A 279 29.51 6.51 -2.93
N LYS A 280 28.34 5.96 -3.32
CA LYS A 280 28.26 4.72 -4.08
C LYS A 280 28.11 5.00 -5.57
N GLU A 281 28.73 4.16 -6.37
CA GLU A 281 28.60 4.23 -7.83
C GLU A 281 27.14 4.20 -8.28
N VAL A 282 26.77 5.12 -9.15
CA VAL A 282 25.47 5.19 -9.80
C VAL A 282 25.44 4.19 -10.96
N LYS A 283 24.38 3.43 -11.04
CA LYS A 283 24.13 2.51 -12.17
C LYS A 283 23.00 3.08 -12.98
N GLY A 284 23.24 3.37 -14.26
CA GLY A 284 22.19 3.78 -15.19
C GLY A 284 20.97 2.84 -15.11
N SER A 285 19.81 3.40 -15.22
CA SER A 285 18.56 2.66 -15.08
C SER A 285 18.14 2.02 -16.40
N ASN A 286 18.23 0.70 -16.50
CA ASN A 286 17.62 -0.07 -17.60
C ASN A 286 16.07 -0.01 -17.58
N ARG A 287 15.47 0.80 -16.72
CA ARG A 287 14.01 0.91 -16.54
C ARG A 287 13.39 2.11 -17.25
N LEU A 288 14.22 3.00 -17.76
CA LEU A 288 13.76 4.16 -18.53
C LEU A 288 13.82 3.83 -20.02
N ASN A 289 12.65 3.71 -20.62
CA ASN A 289 12.48 3.13 -21.97
C ASN A 289 12.62 4.17 -23.10
N SER A 290 12.98 5.43 -22.81
CA SER A 290 13.17 6.46 -23.81
C SER A 290 14.49 7.20 -23.64
N GLU A 291 15.13 7.60 -24.76
CA GLU A 291 16.33 8.41 -24.77
C GLU A 291 16.16 9.72 -23.99
N LYS A 292 14.99 10.36 -24.13
CA LYS A 292 14.65 11.58 -23.37
C LYS A 292 14.69 11.35 -21.85
N ALA A 293 14.16 10.21 -21.39
CA ALA A 293 14.17 9.89 -19.95
C ALA A 293 15.58 9.55 -19.45
N GLN A 294 16.40 8.88 -20.27
CA GLN A 294 17.80 8.58 -19.95
C GLN A 294 18.65 9.85 -19.89
N ASN A 295 18.44 10.81 -20.79
CA ASN A 295 19.11 12.11 -20.76
C ASN A 295 18.71 12.89 -19.50
N ALA A 296 17.43 12.95 -19.16
CA ALA A 296 16.95 13.60 -17.94
C ALA A 296 17.51 12.94 -16.66
N GLU A 297 17.66 11.60 -16.63
CA GLU A 297 18.34 10.88 -15.55
C GLU A 297 19.79 11.35 -15.41
N GLN A 298 20.52 11.44 -16.53
CA GLN A 298 21.92 11.87 -16.52
C GLN A 298 22.06 13.33 -16.07
N ASP A 299 21.16 14.21 -16.49
CA ASP A 299 21.12 15.62 -16.09
C ASP A 299 20.90 15.77 -14.58
N PHE A 300 19.97 15.00 -14.02
CA PHE A 300 19.74 14.97 -12.58
C PHE A 300 20.94 14.42 -11.80
N ILE A 301 21.55 13.34 -12.27
CA ILE A 301 22.75 12.76 -11.67
C ILE A 301 23.89 13.77 -11.66
N ASN A 302 24.17 14.44 -12.80
CA ASN A 302 25.20 15.47 -12.94
C ASN A 302 24.95 16.64 -11.97
N PHE A 303 23.69 17.11 -11.89
CA PHE A 303 23.29 18.14 -10.94
C PHE A 303 23.60 17.73 -9.49
N VAL A 304 23.21 16.52 -9.08
CA VAL A 304 23.44 16.04 -7.71
C VAL A 304 24.92 15.88 -7.43
N GLN A 305 25.72 15.36 -8.38
CA GLN A 305 27.16 15.21 -8.24
C GLN A 305 27.87 16.57 -8.05
N GLU A 306 27.52 17.56 -8.86
CA GLU A 306 28.07 18.91 -8.71
C GLU A 306 27.63 19.55 -7.38
N PHE A 307 26.36 19.37 -6.97
CA PHE A 307 25.86 19.84 -5.68
C PHE A 307 26.60 19.22 -4.49
N LEU A 308 27.05 17.95 -4.61
CA LEU A 308 27.72 17.22 -3.54
C LEU A 308 29.26 17.33 -3.58
N LYS A 309 29.86 17.95 -4.61
CA LYS A 309 31.29 17.94 -4.88
C LYS A 309 32.15 18.40 -3.71
N ASP A 310 31.71 19.48 -3.04
CA ASP A 310 32.50 20.10 -1.97
C ASP A 310 31.89 19.79 -0.56
N LYS A 311 31.02 18.80 -0.46
CA LYS A 311 30.37 18.44 0.81
C LYS A 311 31.11 17.32 1.53
N SER A 312 31.28 17.51 2.84
CA SER A 312 31.86 16.49 3.72
C SER A 312 30.95 15.25 3.85
N ALA A 313 31.49 14.16 4.38
CA ALA A 313 30.70 12.95 4.66
C ALA A 313 29.57 13.23 5.66
N GLU A 314 29.82 14.06 6.67
CA GLU A 314 28.83 14.47 7.68
C GLU A 314 27.69 15.29 7.06
N GLU A 315 28.02 16.24 6.15
CA GLU A 315 27.00 17.01 5.42
C GLU A 315 26.14 16.14 4.50
N LYS A 316 26.73 15.13 3.84
CA LYS A 316 26.00 14.17 3.01
C LYS A 316 25.06 13.29 3.85
N GLU A 317 25.51 12.88 5.04
CA GLU A 317 24.67 12.12 5.98
C GLU A 317 23.53 12.97 6.51
N GLU A 318 23.76 14.25 6.84
CA GLU A 318 22.72 15.20 7.22
C GLU A 318 21.68 15.37 6.11
N LEU A 319 22.11 15.54 4.86
CA LEU A 319 21.23 15.63 3.70
C LEU A 319 20.40 14.35 3.52
N LEU A 320 20.99 13.17 3.71
CA LEU A 320 20.30 11.88 3.62
C LEU A 320 19.19 11.76 4.67
N ASN A 321 19.42 12.29 5.87
CA ASN A 321 18.51 12.21 6.99
C ASN A 321 17.46 13.34 6.99
N THR A 322 17.73 14.49 6.37
CA THR A 322 16.86 15.68 6.47
C THR A 322 16.20 16.10 5.15
N LYS A 323 16.70 15.66 3.99
CA LYS A 323 16.20 16.09 2.67
C LYS A 323 15.68 14.91 1.87
N SER A 324 14.47 15.07 1.35
CA SER A 324 13.81 14.08 0.49
C SER A 324 14.13 14.31 -0.98
N ILE A 325 13.74 13.33 -1.81
CA ILE A 325 13.77 13.47 -3.27
C ILE A 325 12.92 14.65 -3.75
N ILE A 326 11.84 15.02 -3.01
CA ILE A 326 11.02 16.20 -3.34
C ILE A 326 11.87 17.46 -3.28
N TRP A 327 12.65 17.64 -2.22
CA TRP A 327 13.53 18.80 -2.08
C TRP A 327 14.60 18.85 -3.19
N PHE A 328 15.26 17.73 -3.49
CA PHE A 328 16.25 17.67 -4.57
C PHE A 328 15.63 17.95 -5.95
N ARG A 329 14.42 17.44 -6.22
CA ARG A 329 13.66 17.75 -7.43
C ARG A 329 13.39 19.24 -7.58
N GLU A 330 13.01 19.91 -6.50
CA GLU A 330 12.78 21.36 -6.51
C GLU A 330 14.06 22.16 -6.77
N GLN A 331 15.20 21.74 -6.18
CA GLN A 331 16.49 22.37 -6.47
C GLN A 331 16.91 22.15 -7.93
N PHE A 332 16.74 20.93 -8.46
CA PHE A 332 17.02 20.61 -9.85
C PHE A 332 16.20 21.47 -10.82
N ARG A 333 14.91 21.59 -10.62
CA ARG A 333 14.04 22.46 -11.44
C ARG A 333 14.46 23.94 -11.40
N LYS A 334 14.91 24.42 -10.24
CA LYS A 334 15.46 25.78 -10.13
C LYS A 334 16.77 25.93 -10.87
N HIS A 335 17.57 24.88 -10.96
CA HIS A 335 18.81 24.84 -11.74
C HIS A 335 18.51 24.87 -13.23
N GLU A 336 17.61 24.00 -13.73
CA GLU A 336 17.20 23.97 -15.14
C GLU A 336 16.58 25.28 -15.61
N SER A 337 15.83 25.97 -14.75
CA SER A 337 15.18 27.26 -15.11
C SER A 337 16.16 28.45 -15.23
N LYS A 338 17.43 28.27 -14.87
CA LYS A 338 18.48 29.30 -14.97
C LYS A 338 19.41 29.09 -16.16
N HIS A 339 19.30 27.94 -16.79
CA HIS A 339 20.03 27.57 -18.00
C HIS A 339 19.10 27.33 -19.16
#